data_253b7aeefd3606845c8074e06f9851f6
#
_entry.id   253b7aeefd3606845c8074e06f9851f6
#
_cell.length_a   1.000
_cell.length_b   1.000
_cell.length_c   1.000
_cell.angle_alpha   90.00
_cell.angle_beta   90.00
_cell.angle_gamma   90.00
#
_symmetry.space_group_name_H-M   'P 1'
#
loop_
_entity.id
_entity.type
_entity.pdbx_description
1 polymer ?
#
loop_
_entity_poly.entity_id
_entity_poly.type
_entity_poly.pdbx_seq_one_letter_code
_entity_poly.pdbx_strand_id
1 'polypeptide(L)'
;MFVLIMAYIWWLRFRHPYAWIPMLLLIFATHLYHRETLEFLGLKWKLPSRALLRPSMFLALLASALVILGMTSRSIRAVTLQGAFFSFLMYCAWGLFQQYLLNGYFVNRVSDFLGGRPHAVPLWAAALFSLAHLPNWFLMLATAAGGYLCARIYLRYRQLYFLGTAHAVVGFLLYLVVPDTISHHLYVGPKWFSR
;
A
#
# COMPACT_ATOMS: atom_id res chain seq x y z
N MET A 1 3.44 13.45 10.96
CA MET A 1 2.80 12.13 10.86
C MET A 1 3.77 11.03 10.45
N PHE A 2 4.54 11.16 9.36
CA PHE A 2 5.45 10.09 8.91
C PHE A 2 6.43 9.62 10.00
N VAL A 3 7.07 10.55 10.71
CA VAL A 3 7.98 10.22 11.83
C VAL A 3 7.27 9.40 12.92
N LEU A 4 6.01 9.71 13.23
CA LEU A 4 5.22 8.93 14.21
C LEU A 4 4.94 7.50 13.70
N ILE A 5 4.66 7.33 12.40
CA ILE A 5 4.49 6.00 11.80
C ILE A 5 5.79 5.21 11.87
N MET A 6 6.94 5.84 11.57
CA MET A 6 8.24 5.20 11.71
C MET A 6 8.53 4.83 13.17
N ALA A 7 8.28 5.74 14.12
CA ALA A 7 8.43 5.44 15.55
C ALA A 7 7.52 4.29 15.99
N TYR A 8 6.29 4.21 15.45
CA TYR A 8 5.39 3.09 15.71
C TYR A 8 5.95 1.78 15.15
N ILE A 9 6.37 1.73 13.90
CA ILE A 9 6.93 0.53 13.24
C ILE A 9 8.18 0.03 13.98
N TRP A 10 9.05 0.93 14.42
CA TRP A 10 10.34 0.57 14.97
C TRP A 10 10.36 0.35 16.47
N TRP A 11 9.47 0.97 17.21
CA TRP A 11 9.56 0.98 18.68
C TRP A 11 8.21 0.92 19.39
N LEU A 12 7.26 1.83 19.08
CA LEU A 12 6.04 1.99 19.89
C LEU A 12 5.17 0.73 19.92
N ARG A 13 5.01 0.03 18.81
CA ARG A 13 4.15 -1.17 18.70
C ARG A 13 4.56 -2.29 19.67
N PHE A 14 5.81 -2.34 20.11
CA PHE A 14 6.32 -3.36 21.01
C PHE A 14 6.12 -3.01 22.49
N ARG A 15 6.02 -1.72 22.81
CA ARG A 15 5.81 -1.21 24.18
C ARG A 15 4.38 -0.72 24.39
N HIS A 16 3.76 -0.16 23.39
CA HIS A 16 2.45 0.46 23.42
C HIS A 16 1.64 0.01 22.19
N PRO A 17 1.12 -1.24 22.19
CA PRO A 17 0.46 -1.83 21.01
C PRO A 17 -0.73 -1.00 20.50
N TYR A 18 -1.38 -0.23 21.36
CA TYR A 18 -2.52 0.64 21.01
C TYR A 18 -2.13 2.06 20.57
N ALA A 19 -0.83 2.38 20.46
CA ALA A 19 -0.38 3.71 20.03
C ALA A 19 -0.84 4.10 18.60
N TRP A 20 -1.27 3.13 17.79
CA TRP A 20 -1.90 3.41 16.49
C TRP A 20 -3.24 4.15 16.61
N ILE A 21 -3.99 4.00 17.74
CA ILE A 21 -5.29 4.66 17.95
C ILE A 21 -5.14 6.18 17.93
N PRO A 22 -4.33 6.80 18.82
CA PRO A 22 -4.15 8.25 18.78
C PRO A 22 -3.57 8.75 17.47
N MET A 23 -2.76 7.95 16.77
CA MET A 23 -2.25 8.31 15.44
C MET A 23 -3.37 8.38 14.40
N LEU A 24 -4.31 7.42 14.40
CA LEU A 24 -5.48 7.47 13.53
C LEU A 24 -6.40 8.63 13.90
N LEU A 25 -6.63 8.88 15.18
CA LEU A 25 -7.44 10.03 15.63
C LEU A 25 -6.81 11.35 15.14
N LEU A 26 -5.48 11.48 15.18
CA LEU A 26 -4.79 12.64 14.66
C LEU A 26 -4.97 12.78 13.13
N ILE A 27 -4.91 11.67 12.36
CA ILE A 27 -5.19 11.68 10.92
C ILE A 27 -6.63 12.15 10.66
N PHE A 28 -7.61 11.61 11.38
CA PHE A 28 -9.00 12.03 11.25
C PHE A 28 -9.21 13.50 11.64
N ALA A 29 -8.59 13.97 12.72
CA ALA A 29 -8.62 15.38 13.09
C ALA A 29 -8.09 16.29 11.99
N THR A 30 -7.01 15.88 11.29
CA THR A 30 -6.50 16.66 10.15
C THR A 30 -7.48 16.67 8.98
N HIS A 31 -8.19 15.57 8.68
CA HIS A 31 -9.23 15.56 7.64
C HIS A 31 -10.39 16.49 7.99
N LEU A 32 -10.83 16.50 9.25
CA LEU A 32 -11.85 17.43 9.74
C LEU A 32 -11.39 18.89 9.64
N TYR A 33 -10.17 19.19 10.06
CA TYR A 33 -9.59 20.52 9.97
C TYR A 33 -9.55 21.04 8.53
N HIS A 34 -9.15 20.19 7.57
CA HIS A 34 -9.14 20.53 6.14
C HIS A 34 -10.51 20.39 5.47
N ARG A 35 -11.56 19.99 6.19
CA ARG A 35 -12.93 19.78 5.70
C ARG A 35 -12.98 18.84 4.49
N GLU A 36 -12.16 17.79 4.50
CA GLU A 36 -12.08 16.84 3.41
C GLU A 36 -13.28 15.88 3.42
N THR A 37 -13.94 15.78 2.28
CA THR A 37 -15.07 14.84 2.11
C THR A 37 -14.57 13.44 1.79
N LEU A 38 -15.40 12.42 2.04
CA LEU A 38 -15.09 11.04 1.64
C LEU A 38 -14.83 10.91 0.14
N GLU A 39 -15.53 11.71 -0.67
CA GLU A 39 -15.30 11.75 -2.11
C GLU A 39 -13.92 12.33 -2.44
N PHE A 40 -13.51 13.41 -1.78
CA PHE A 40 -12.17 13.98 -1.92
C PHE A 40 -11.08 13.00 -1.53
N LEU A 41 -11.30 12.20 -0.48
CA LEU A 41 -10.39 11.14 -0.05
C LEU A 41 -10.38 9.94 -1.01
N GLY A 42 -11.28 9.89 -2.00
CA GLY A 42 -11.37 8.78 -2.94
C GLY A 42 -12.18 7.58 -2.45
N LEU A 43 -12.92 7.74 -1.34
CA LEU A 43 -13.85 6.75 -0.80
C LEU A 43 -15.23 6.89 -1.44
N LYS A 44 -15.28 6.92 -2.75
CA LYS A 44 -16.52 6.99 -3.52
C LYS A 44 -16.86 5.63 -4.13
N TRP A 45 -18.13 5.23 -3.97
CA TRP A 45 -18.62 3.94 -4.43
C TRP A 45 -18.79 3.86 -5.96
N LYS A 46 -19.01 4.99 -6.63
CA LYS A 46 -19.17 5.02 -8.09
C LYS A 46 -17.82 4.85 -8.79
N LEU A 47 -17.63 3.70 -9.42
CA LEU A 47 -16.45 3.41 -10.24
C LEU A 47 -16.62 4.02 -11.63
N PRO A 48 -15.69 4.85 -12.12
CA PRO A 48 -15.66 5.27 -13.52
C PRO A 48 -15.17 4.09 -14.38
N SER A 49 -16.08 3.20 -14.77
CA SER A 49 -15.78 1.89 -15.36
C SER A 49 -14.84 1.94 -16.58
N ARG A 50 -15.04 2.91 -17.48
CA ARG A 50 -14.17 3.07 -18.67
C ARG A 50 -12.82 3.71 -18.34
N ALA A 51 -12.77 4.59 -17.35
CA ALA A 51 -11.54 5.31 -16.99
C ALA A 51 -10.51 4.41 -16.29
N LEU A 52 -10.97 3.38 -15.58
CA LEU A 52 -10.10 2.41 -14.91
C LEU A 52 -9.71 1.21 -15.79
N LEU A 53 -10.19 1.14 -17.03
CA LEU A 53 -9.89 0.00 -17.91
C LEU A 53 -8.38 -0.19 -18.10
N ARG A 54 -7.63 0.87 -18.43
CA ARG A 54 -6.17 0.79 -18.61
C ARG A 54 -5.44 0.38 -17.34
N PRO A 55 -5.68 1.00 -16.15
CA PRO A 55 -5.11 0.51 -14.89
C PRO A 55 -5.48 -0.93 -14.56
N SER A 56 -6.71 -1.37 -14.86
CA SER A 56 -7.14 -2.76 -14.65
C SER A 56 -6.43 -3.74 -15.57
N MET A 57 -6.26 -3.40 -16.84
CA MET A 57 -5.49 -4.21 -17.79
C MET A 57 -4.02 -4.34 -17.34
N PHE A 58 -3.40 -3.24 -16.91
CA PHE A 58 -2.05 -3.28 -16.37
C PHE A 58 -1.95 -4.19 -15.14
N LEU A 59 -2.91 -4.08 -14.21
CA LEU A 59 -2.97 -4.95 -13.04
C LEU A 59 -3.12 -6.43 -13.44
N ALA A 60 -4.00 -6.73 -14.39
CA ALA A 60 -4.19 -8.09 -14.89
C ALA A 60 -2.91 -8.66 -15.53
N LEU A 61 -2.23 -7.87 -16.36
CA LEU A 61 -0.94 -8.27 -16.95
C LEU A 61 0.13 -8.49 -15.89
N LEU A 62 0.26 -7.62 -14.91
CA LEU A 62 1.21 -7.77 -13.80
C LEU A 62 0.89 -9.01 -12.97
N ALA A 63 -0.38 -9.22 -12.63
CA ALA A 63 -0.82 -10.41 -11.90
C ALA A 63 -0.51 -11.71 -12.67
N SER A 64 -0.81 -11.74 -13.97
CA SER A 64 -0.48 -12.88 -14.84
C SER A 64 1.02 -13.13 -14.92
N ALA A 65 1.83 -12.07 -15.06
CA ALA A 65 3.28 -12.19 -15.09
C ALA A 65 3.84 -12.75 -13.77
N LEU A 66 3.32 -12.32 -12.62
CA LEU A 66 3.72 -12.87 -11.31
C LEU A 66 3.35 -14.35 -11.18
N VAL A 67 2.16 -14.76 -11.61
CA VAL A 67 1.75 -16.17 -11.59
C VAL A 67 2.64 -17.01 -12.49
N ILE A 68 2.89 -16.57 -13.74
CA ILE A 68 3.76 -17.26 -14.67
C ILE A 68 5.17 -17.39 -14.09
N LEU A 69 5.71 -16.31 -13.51
CA LEU A 69 7.01 -16.33 -12.84
C LEU A 69 7.05 -17.39 -11.72
N GLY A 70 6.03 -17.43 -10.87
CA GLY A 70 5.94 -18.40 -9.79
C GLY A 70 5.84 -19.84 -10.27
N MET A 71 5.10 -20.06 -11.36
CA MET A 71 4.98 -21.40 -11.98
C MET A 71 6.31 -21.85 -12.61
N THR A 72 6.97 -20.99 -13.38
CA THR A 72 8.22 -21.32 -14.08
C THR A 72 9.40 -21.49 -13.11
N SER A 73 9.47 -20.69 -12.06
CA SER A 73 10.49 -20.80 -11.01
C SER A 73 10.17 -21.86 -9.93
N ARG A 74 9.00 -22.48 -10.00
CA ARG A 74 8.51 -23.45 -9.00
C ARG A 74 8.56 -22.90 -7.57
N SER A 75 8.31 -21.60 -7.43
CA SER A 75 8.40 -20.88 -6.14
C SER A 75 7.06 -20.65 -5.48
N ILE A 76 5.95 -21.14 -6.06
CA ILE A 76 4.62 -20.93 -5.50
C ILE A 76 4.52 -21.62 -4.12
N ARG A 77 4.23 -20.82 -3.11
CA ARG A 77 4.04 -21.28 -1.73
C ARG A 77 2.82 -22.20 -1.64
N ALA A 78 3.02 -23.37 -1.07
CA ALA A 78 1.92 -24.29 -0.76
C ALA A 78 1.07 -23.71 0.37
N VAL A 79 -0.19 -23.43 0.08
CA VAL A 79 -1.19 -22.95 1.03
C VAL A 79 -2.49 -23.71 0.86
N THR A 80 -3.23 -23.95 1.93
CA THR A 80 -4.57 -24.53 1.82
C THR A 80 -5.53 -23.50 1.21
N LEU A 81 -6.59 -23.96 0.56
CA LEU A 81 -7.61 -23.07 -0.02
C LEU A 81 -8.20 -22.12 1.04
N GLN A 82 -8.51 -22.65 2.23
CA GLN A 82 -8.99 -21.87 3.35
C GLN A 82 -7.95 -20.81 3.80
N GLY A 83 -6.68 -21.20 3.94
CA GLY A 83 -5.59 -20.29 4.30
C GLY A 83 -5.38 -19.19 3.25
N ALA A 84 -5.44 -19.53 1.95
CA ALA A 84 -5.37 -18.57 0.87
C ALA A 84 -6.52 -17.56 0.91
N PHE A 85 -7.74 -18.03 1.15
CA PHE A 85 -8.93 -17.18 1.25
C PHE A 85 -8.82 -16.16 2.40
N PHE A 86 -8.52 -16.62 3.62
CA PHE A 86 -8.37 -15.71 4.77
C PHE A 86 -7.18 -14.76 4.61
N SER A 87 -6.06 -15.26 4.09
CA SER A 87 -4.91 -14.39 3.78
C SER A 87 -5.29 -13.30 2.79
N PHE A 88 -5.99 -13.64 1.71
CA PHE A 88 -6.42 -12.65 0.72
C PHE A 88 -7.37 -11.60 1.32
N LEU A 89 -8.33 -12.00 2.18
CA LEU A 89 -9.20 -11.04 2.89
C LEU A 89 -8.39 -10.08 3.77
N MET A 90 -7.38 -10.60 4.48
CA MET A 90 -6.48 -9.76 5.27
C MET A 90 -5.67 -8.80 4.39
N TYR A 91 -5.21 -9.25 3.22
CA TYR A 91 -4.56 -8.37 2.24
C TYR A 91 -5.51 -7.29 1.70
N CYS A 92 -6.80 -7.59 1.51
CA CYS A 92 -7.80 -6.59 1.11
C CYS A 92 -7.97 -5.50 2.16
N ALA A 93 -8.16 -5.87 3.42
CA ALA A 93 -8.29 -4.93 4.53
C ALA A 93 -7.01 -4.09 4.70
N TRP A 94 -5.86 -4.76 4.73
CA TRP A 94 -4.56 -4.11 4.90
C TRP A 94 -4.19 -3.24 3.70
N GLY A 95 -4.42 -3.70 2.48
CA GLY A 95 -4.16 -2.96 1.26
C GLY A 95 -5.01 -1.68 1.16
N LEU A 96 -6.29 -1.77 1.52
CA LEU A 96 -7.15 -0.57 1.58
C LEU A 96 -6.65 0.42 2.63
N PHE A 97 -6.26 -0.04 3.81
CA PHE A 97 -5.71 0.79 4.86
C PHE A 97 -4.40 1.47 4.43
N GLN A 98 -3.46 0.71 3.84
CA GLN A 98 -2.21 1.28 3.34
C GLN A 98 -2.43 2.29 2.22
N GLN A 99 -3.36 2.02 1.29
CA GLN A 99 -3.69 2.95 0.22
C GLN A 99 -4.42 4.20 0.74
N TYR A 100 -5.23 4.07 1.78
CA TYR A 100 -5.80 5.22 2.48
C TYR A 100 -4.70 6.10 3.10
N LEU A 101 -3.75 5.51 3.82
CA LEU A 101 -2.62 6.27 4.38
C LEU A 101 -1.77 6.92 3.30
N LEU A 102 -1.38 6.16 2.27
CA LEU A 102 -0.52 6.67 1.20
C LEU A 102 -1.22 7.76 0.40
N ASN A 103 -2.40 7.46 -0.12
CA ASN A 103 -3.07 8.31 -1.10
C ASN A 103 -4.09 9.24 -0.45
N GLY A 104 -4.97 8.73 0.40
CA GLY A 104 -5.98 9.53 1.09
C GLY A 104 -5.38 10.55 2.06
N TYR A 105 -4.22 10.23 2.64
CA TYR A 105 -3.55 11.15 3.57
C TYR A 105 -2.28 11.78 2.96
N PHE A 106 -1.20 11.01 2.73
CA PHE A 106 0.09 11.59 2.35
C PHE A 106 0.07 12.28 0.99
N VAL A 107 -0.53 11.69 -0.06
CA VAL A 107 -0.60 12.33 -1.38
C VAL A 107 -1.33 13.66 -1.29
N ASN A 108 -2.43 13.75 -0.53
CA ASN A 108 -3.15 15.01 -0.36
C ASN A 108 -2.27 16.06 0.35
N ARG A 109 -1.63 15.71 1.49
CA ARG A 109 -0.75 16.65 2.22
C ARG A 109 0.48 17.08 1.41
N VAL A 110 1.09 16.15 0.68
CA VAL A 110 2.22 16.47 -0.21
C VAL A 110 1.76 17.33 -1.39
N SER A 111 0.54 17.11 -1.90
CA SER A 111 -0.05 17.95 -2.95
C SER A 111 -0.25 19.40 -2.49
N ASP A 112 -0.77 19.59 -1.27
CA ASP A 112 -0.95 20.91 -0.68
C ASP A 112 0.40 21.65 -0.55
N PHE A 113 1.44 20.94 -0.11
CA PHE A 113 2.78 21.51 0.07
C PHE A 113 3.50 21.80 -1.26
N LEU A 114 3.36 20.91 -2.26
CA LEU A 114 4.08 21.03 -3.55
C LEU A 114 3.27 21.72 -4.66
N GLY A 115 2.07 22.23 -4.36
CA GLY A 115 1.21 22.86 -5.36
C GLY A 115 0.75 21.90 -6.46
N GLY A 116 0.49 20.63 -6.12
CA GLY A 116 -0.09 19.65 -7.04
C GLY A 116 0.80 19.21 -8.20
N ARG A 117 2.12 19.38 -8.12
CA ARG A 117 3.05 19.02 -9.19
C ARG A 117 2.93 17.55 -9.60
N PRO A 118 2.63 17.25 -10.89
CA PRO A 118 2.13 15.94 -11.33
C PRO A 118 3.13 14.78 -11.22
N HIS A 119 4.42 15.06 -11.10
CA HIS A 119 5.47 14.05 -10.91
C HIS A 119 6.11 14.14 -9.52
N ALA A 120 6.29 15.33 -8.98
CA ALA A 120 6.92 15.50 -7.67
C ALA A 120 6.08 14.89 -6.53
N VAL A 121 4.76 15.10 -6.55
CA VAL A 121 3.86 14.53 -5.53
C VAL A 121 3.92 13.00 -5.50
N PRO A 122 3.75 12.27 -6.64
CA PRO A 122 3.90 10.82 -6.65
C PRO A 122 5.29 10.32 -6.23
N LEU A 123 6.36 11.02 -6.60
CA LEU A 123 7.72 10.65 -6.20
C LEU A 123 7.91 10.76 -4.69
N TRP A 124 7.46 11.86 -4.06
CA TRP A 124 7.51 12.01 -2.62
C TRP A 124 6.66 10.96 -1.88
N ALA A 125 5.44 10.71 -2.37
CA ALA A 125 4.57 9.68 -1.79
C ALA A 125 5.22 8.29 -1.88
N ALA A 126 5.79 7.95 -3.03
CA ALA A 126 6.51 6.70 -3.25
C ALA A 126 7.74 6.57 -2.34
N ALA A 127 8.50 7.64 -2.18
CA ALA A 127 9.66 7.67 -1.27
C ALA A 127 9.24 7.41 0.19
N LEU A 128 8.20 8.10 0.68
CA LEU A 128 7.67 7.87 2.03
C LEU A 128 7.17 6.43 2.20
N PHE A 129 6.47 5.91 1.20
CA PHE A 129 5.96 4.54 1.25
C PHE A 129 7.07 3.50 1.24
N SER A 130 8.09 3.69 0.42
CA SER A 130 9.30 2.86 0.40
C SER A 130 10.03 2.89 1.74
N LEU A 131 10.28 4.07 2.30
CA LEU A 131 10.96 4.24 3.59
C LEU A 131 10.21 3.57 4.75
N ALA A 132 8.87 3.51 4.70
CA ALA A 132 8.08 2.79 5.71
C ALA A 132 8.33 1.27 5.69
N HIS A 133 8.95 0.75 4.63
CA HIS A 133 9.27 -0.67 4.49
C HIS A 133 10.74 -1.03 4.82
N LEU A 134 11.48 -0.05 5.37
CA LEU A 134 12.84 -0.32 5.86
C LEU A 134 12.85 -1.45 6.91
N PRO A 135 13.90 -2.30 6.93
CA PRO A 135 15.03 -2.37 6.02
C PRO A 135 14.83 -3.38 4.87
N ASN A 136 13.58 -3.82 4.59
CA ASN A 136 13.28 -4.82 3.57
C ASN A 136 13.45 -4.22 2.17
N TRP A 137 14.65 -4.37 1.59
CA TRP A 137 15.01 -3.83 0.30
C TRP A 137 14.06 -4.25 -0.83
N PHE A 138 13.57 -5.52 -0.79
CA PHE A 138 12.62 -6.03 -1.78
C PHE A 138 11.29 -5.24 -1.70
N LEU A 139 10.74 -5.11 -0.48
CA LEU A 139 9.53 -4.31 -0.29
C LEU A 139 9.75 -2.83 -0.59
N MET A 140 10.91 -2.28 -0.27
CA MET A 140 11.23 -0.89 -0.58
C MET A 140 11.18 -0.62 -2.09
N LEU A 141 11.73 -1.51 -2.91
CA LEU A 141 11.67 -1.38 -4.37
C LEU A 141 10.25 -1.56 -4.90
N ALA A 142 9.55 -2.61 -4.43
CA ALA A 142 8.17 -2.88 -4.84
C ALA A 142 7.22 -1.73 -4.47
N THR A 143 7.35 -1.20 -3.25
CA THR A 143 6.50 -0.10 -2.76
C THR A 143 6.90 1.26 -3.34
N ALA A 144 8.16 1.49 -3.72
CA ALA A 144 8.56 2.66 -4.47
C ALA A 144 7.88 2.69 -5.85
N ALA A 145 7.99 1.60 -6.61
CA ALA A 145 7.37 1.50 -7.94
C ALA A 145 5.83 1.53 -7.85
N GLY A 146 5.25 0.66 -7.01
CA GLY A 146 3.80 0.57 -6.81
C GLY A 146 3.21 1.85 -6.22
N GLY A 147 3.88 2.46 -5.26
CA GLY A 147 3.47 3.72 -4.63
C GLY A 147 3.42 4.88 -5.61
N TYR A 148 4.43 5.00 -6.48
CA TYR A 148 4.43 6.00 -7.55
C TYR A 148 3.22 5.81 -8.49
N LEU A 149 3.00 4.59 -8.98
CA LEU A 149 1.89 4.28 -9.88
C LEU A 149 0.54 4.52 -9.20
N CYS A 150 0.35 4.05 -7.96
CA CYS A 150 -0.87 4.25 -7.20
C CYS A 150 -1.14 5.75 -6.97
N ALA A 151 -0.14 6.54 -6.61
CA ALA A 151 -0.29 7.98 -6.42
C ALA A 151 -0.67 8.69 -7.74
N ARG A 152 -0.09 8.29 -8.88
CA ARG A 152 -0.48 8.80 -10.21
C ARG A 152 -1.94 8.48 -10.54
N ILE A 153 -2.36 7.25 -10.29
CA ILE A 153 -3.74 6.81 -10.53
C ILE A 153 -4.69 7.54 -9.57
N TYR A 154 -4.31 7.69 -8.30
CA TYR A 154 -5.11 8.40 -7.31
C TYR A 154 -5.33 9.87 -7.68
N LEU A 155 -4.28 10.59 -8.03
CA LEU A 155 -4.39 12.00 -8.43
C LEU A 155 -5.33 12.20 -9.62
N ARG A 156 -5.43 11.20 -10.51
CA ARG A 156 -6.29 11.28 -11.69
C ARG A 156 -7.74 10.87 -11.42
N TYR A 157 -7.96 9.83 -10.61
CA TYR A 157 -9.26 9.16 -10.52
C TYR A 157 -9.87 9.18 -9.11
N ARG A 158 -9.06 9.38 -8.07
CA ARG A 158 -9.47 9.35 -6.65
C ARG A 158 -10.35 8.14 -6.33
N GLN A 159 -9.78 6.94 -6.48
CA GLN A 159 -10.48 5.66 -6.30
C GLN A 159 -9.69 4.74 -5.36
N LEU A 160 -9.89 4.91 -4.03
CA LEU A 160 -9.18 4.12 -3.02
C LEU A 160 -9.58 2.65 -3.03
N TYR A 161 -10.84 2.31 -3.32
CA TYR A 161 -11.26 0.90 -3.39
C TYR A 161 -10.52 0.15 -4.51
N PHE A 162 -10.39 0.75 -5.68
CA PHE A 162 -9.59 0.17 -6.75
C PHE A 162 -8.13 0.00 -6.35
N LEU A 163 -7.52 1.01 -5.75
CA LEU A 163 -6.11 0.97 -5.34
C LEU A 163 -5.88 -0.04 -4.21
N GLY A 164 -6.80 -0.12 -3.25
CA GLY A 164 -6.76 -1.11 -2.17
C GLY A 164 -6.84 -2.53 -2.71
N THR A 165 -7.76 -2.78 -3.66
CA THR A 165 -7.88 -4.09 -4.33
C THR A 165 -6.63 -4.42 -5.14
N ALA A 166 -6.10 -3.46 -5.91
CA ALA A 166 -4.86 -3.65 -6.67
C ALA A 166 -3.68 -3.97 -5.76
N HIS A 167 -3.56 -3.25 -4.63
CA HIS A 167 -2.54 -3.54 -3.62
C HIS A 167 -2.71 -4.93 -3.02
N ALA A 168 -3.94 -5.33 -2.70
CA ALA A 168 -4.23 -6.66 -2.15
C ALA A 168 -3.85 -7.77 -3.12
N VAL A 169 -4.23 -7.65 -4.39
CA VAL A 169 -3.90 -8.63 -5.44
C VAL A 169 -2.39 -8.76 -5.59
N VAL A 170 -1.68 -7.64 -5.79
CA VAL A 170 -0.23 -7.67 -5.98
C VAL A 170 0.48 -8.15 -4.72
N GLY A 171 0.11 -7.64 -3.53
CA GLY A 171 0.71 -8.05 -2.26
C GLY A 171 0.52 -9.53 -1.96
N PHE A 172 -0.68 -10.06 -2.19
CA PHE A 172 -0.96 -11.49 -2.02
C PHE A 172 -0.19 -12.36 -3.02
N LEU A 173 -0.11 -11.95 -4.29
CA LEU A 173 0.69 -12.67 -5.28
C LEU A 173 2.18 -12.63 -4.95
N LEU A 174 2.73 -11.50 -4.51
CA LEU A 174 4.11 -11.44 -4.03
C LEU A 174 4.35 -12.39 -2.85
N TYR A 175 3.41 -12.46 -1.90
CA TYR A 175 3.46 -13.42 -0.80
C TYR A 175 3.47 -14.87 -1.29
N LEU A 176 2.67 -15.20 -2.30
CA LEU A 176 2.60 -16.58 -2.84
C LEU A 176 3.81 -16.95 -3.69
N VAL A 177 4.33 -16.01 -4.48
CA VAL A 177 5.29 -16.30 -5.55
C VAL A 177 6.74 -16.04 -5.14
N VAL A 178 7.01 -15.02 -4.31
CA VAL A 178 8.37 -14.64 -3.99
C VAL A 178 8.89 -15.46 -2.80
N PRO A 179 10.01 -16.19 -2.97
CA PRO A 179 10.60 -16.97 -1.88
C PRO A 179 11.00 -16.11 -0.68
N ASP A 180 10.95 -16.69 0.52
CA ASP A 180 11.33 -16.00 1.77
C ASP A 180 12.80 -15.58 1.79
N THR A 181 13.66 -16.24 1.05
CA THR A 181 15.06 -15.84 0.85
C THR A 181 15.22 -14.47 0.20
N ILE A 182 14.23 -14.03 -0.59
CA ILE A 182 14.20 -12.71 -1.25
C ILE A 182 13.30 -11.75 -0.50
N SER A 183 12.08 -12.19 -0.17
CA SER A 183 11.05 -11.35 0.44
C SER A 183 11.23 -11.15 1.94
N HIS A 184 12.05 -12.00 2.61
CA HIS A 184 12.21 -12.04 4.06
C HIS A 184 10.87 -12.03 4.79
N HIS A 185 9.95 -12.92 4.39
CA HIS A 185 8.60 -13.04 4.92
C HIS A 185 7.79 -11.72 4.87
N LEU A 186 8.18 -10.78 4.02
CA LEU A 186 7.62 -9.41 3.94
C LEU A 186 7.71 -8.63 5.26
N TYR A 187 8.68 -8.94 6.11
CA TYR A 187 8.88 -8.26 7.40
C TYR A 187 9.50 -6.88 7.23
N VAL A 188 9.10 -5.95 8.11
CA VAL A 188 9.59 -4.57 8.16
C VAL A 188 10.00 -4.19 9.59
N GLY A 189 10.86 -3.18 9.69
CA GLY A 189 11.37 -2.69 10.97
C GLY A 189 12.18 -3.76 11.72
N PRO A 190 12.18 -3.75 13.08
CA PRO A 190 12.97 -4.69 13.88
C PRO A 190 12.66 -6.15 13.60
N LYS A 191 11.44 -6.48 13.13
CA LYS A 191 11.06 -7.87 12.81
C LYS A 191 11.91 -8.46 11.68
N TRP A 192 12.49 -7.64 10.82
CA TRP A 192 13.45 -8.05 9.79
C TRP A 192 14.67 -8.76 10.38
N PHE A 193 15.13 -8.35 11.55
CA PHE A 193 16.33 -8.89 12.21
C PHE A 193 16.05 -10.09 13.11
N SER A 194 14.76 -10.37 13.41
CA SER A 194 14.37 -11.57 14.17
C SER A 194 14.35 -12.78 13.24
N ARG A 195 15.40 -13.59 13.31
CA ARG A 195 15.48 -14.91 12.69
C ARG A 195 14.96 -15.99 13.64
#